data_529b2481f82330c0520e75253dd66346
#
_entry.id   529b2481f82330c0520e75253dd66346
#
_cell.length_a   1.000
_cell.length_b   1.000
_cell.length_c   1.000
_cell.angle_alpha   90.00
_cell.angle_beta   90.00
_cell.angle_gamma   90.00
#
_symmetry.space_group_name_H-M   'P 1'
#
loop_
_entity.id
_entity.type
_entity.pdbx_description
1 polymer ?
#
loop_
_entity_poly.entity_id
_entity_poly.type
_entity_poly.pdbx_seq_one_letter_code
_entity_poly.pdbx_strand_id
1 'polypeptide(L)'
;FAKLDHLVVKPFGYLEANDLLLKPLSYLGFEIRNQDIISTILAQTNYFPGLIQYYGKNLVESIRSQYKNQLFTDCNTPPYPLDESYLKDLLKDEKFRQKIDDLFMITLELDADNYYAIIALVVAYQYQYERQRVVPVTLDTIRDVCAAYEVHKIADMRDEQLQALIDEMTDLNILHQ
;
A
#
# COMPACT_ATOMS: atom_id res chain seq x y z
N PHE A 1 -7.06 39.09 -4.70
CA PHE A 1 -6.67 37.67 -4.97
C PHE A 1 -6.74 36.95 -3.65
N ALA A 2 -7.74 36.07 -3.48
CA ALA A 2 -7.82 35.21 -2.31
C ALA A 2 -6.60 34.25 -2.35
N LYS A 3 -5.81 34.18 -1.28
CA LYS A 3 -4.82 33.13 -1.09
C LYS A 3 -5.61 31.82 -1.12
N LEU A 4 -5.38 31.01 -2.15
CA LEU A 4 -5.75 29.61 -2.10
C LEU A 4 -4.87 28.99 -1.00
N ASP A 5 -5.48 28.70 0.14
CA ASP A 5 -4.84 27.88 1.16
C ASP A 5 -4.50 26.55 0.49
N HIS A 6 -3.26 26.12 0.61
CA HIS A 6 -2.83 24.85 0.07
C HIS A 6 -3.60 23.74 0.78
N LEU A 7 -4.56 23.13 0.07
CA LEU A 7 -5.26 21.96 0.57
C LEU A 7 -4.29 20.76 0.47
N VAL A 8 -3.75 20.36 1.59
CA VAL A 8 -2.93 19.15 1.66
C VAL A 8 -3.86 17.95 1.77
N VAL A 9 -3.97 17.17 0.69
CA VAL A 9 -4.69 15.89 0.70
C VAL A 9 -3.72 14.83 1.20
N LYS A 10 -3.91 14.41 2.47
CA LYS A 10 -3.12 13.34 3.08
C LYS A 10 -3.70 11.97 2.75
N PRO A 11 -2.87 10.90 2.74
CA PRO A 11 -3.35 9.53 2.74
C PRO A 11 -4.32 9.28 3.91
N PHE A 12 -5.17 8.29 3.77
CA PHE A 12 -6.09 7.92 4.84
C PHE A 12 -5.34 7.36 6.04
N GLY A 13 -5.82 7.71 7.24
CA GLY A 13 -5.47 6.97 8.44
C GLY A 13 -6.12 5.59 8.45
N TYR A 14 -5.72 4.75 9.40
CA TYR A 14 -6.23 3.39 9.53
C TYR A 14 -7.77 3.32 9.59
N LEU A 15 -8.40 4.21 10.35
CA LEU A 15 -9.85 4.19 10.54
C LEU A 15 -10.61 4.52 9.24
N GLU A 16 -10.17 5.55 8.52
CA GLU A 16 -10.78 5.95 7.26
C GLU A 16 -10.59 4.88 6.17
N ALA A 17 -9.40 4.30 6.10
CA ALA A 17 -9.09 3.23 5.16
C ALA A 17 -9.89 1.96 5.46
N ASN A 18 -10.01 1.60 6.74
CA ASN A 18 -10.83 0.47 7.19
C ASN A 18 -12.31 0.67 6.84
N ASP A 19 -12.84 1.86 7.09
CA ASP A 19 -14.21 2.23 6.76
C ASP A 19 -14.46 2.18 5.24
N LEU A 20 -13.50 2.67 4.44
CA LEU A 20 -13.58 2.64 2.98
C LEU A 20 -13.61 1.22 2.42
N LEU A 21 -12.92 0.28 3.08
CA LEU A 21 -12.94 -1.14 2.71
C LEU A 21 -14.23 -1.83 3.17
N LEU A 22 -14.56 -1.71 4.47
CA LEU A 22 -15.58 -2.53 5.08
C LEU A 22 -17.02 -2.07 4.82
N LYS A 23 -17.27 -0.75 4.79
CA LYS A 23 -18.63 -0.24 4.59
C LYS A 23 -19.24 -0.67 3.26
N PRO A 24 -18.55 -0.53 2.11
CA PRO A 24 -19.08 -1.00 0.83
C PRO A 24 -19.31 -2.52 0.81
N LEU A 25 -18.40 -3.30 1.38
CA LEU A 25 -18.54 -4.75 1.47
C LEU A 25 -19.76 -5.15 2.30
N SER A 26 -19.98 -4.50 3.44
CA SER A 26 -21.13 -4.77 4.28
C SER A 26 -22.45 -4.41 3.62
N TYR A 27 -22.52 -3.31 2.86
CA TYR A 27 -23.71 -2.96 2.05
C TYR A 27 -24.00 -4.01 0.96
N LEU A 28 -22.96 -4.67 0.45
CA LEU A 28 -23.11 -5.79 -0.50
C LEU A 28 -23.42 -7.13 0.19
N GLY A 29 -23.53 -7.14 1.51
CA GLY A 29 -23.81 -8.33 2.30
C GLY A 29 -22.60 -9.20 2.62
N PHE A 30 -21.37 -8.67 2.47
CA PHE A 30 -20.15 -9.39 2.83
C PHE A 30 -19.62 -8.93 4.20
N GLU A 31 -18.98 -9.86 4.91
CA GLU A 31 -18.36 -9.58 6.21
C GLU A 31 -16.96 -10.16 6.28
N ILE A 32 -15.98 -9.33 6.63
CA ILE A 32 -14.62 -9.77 6.97
C ILE A 32 -14.49 -9.74 8.50
N ARG A 33 -14.39 -10.92 9.12
CA ARG A 33 -14.25 -11.06 10.58
C ARG A 33 -12.81 -11.10 11.04
N ASN A 34 -11.92 -11.58 10.18
CA ASN A 34 -10.51 -11.71 10.52
C ASN A 34 -9.78 -10.40 10.30
N GLN A 35 -9.26 -9.82 11.39
CA GLN A 35 -8.53 -8.55 11.35
C GLN A 35 -7.23 -8.64 10.53
N ASP A 36 -6.60 -9.82 10.48
CA ASP A 36 -5.38 -10.01 9.68
C ASP A 36 -5.64 -9.83 8.18
N ILE A 37 -6.82 -10.22 7.70
CA ILE A 37 -7.25 -10.00 6.32
C ILE A 37 -7.32 -8.51 6.03
N ILE A 38 -7.96 -7.77 6.91
CA ILE A 38 -8.11 -6.31 6.77
C ILE A 38 -6.74 -5.65 6.75
N SER A 39 -5.91 -5.98 7.75
CA SER A 39 -4.55 -5.44 7.86
C SER A 39 -3.69 -5.75 6.63
N THR A 40 -3.82 -6.96 6.07
CA THR A 40 -3.13 -7.37 4.85
C THR A 40 -3.57 -6.52 3.64
N ILE A 41 -4.87 -6.33 3.46
CA ILE A 41 -5.39 -5.50 2.35
C ILE A 41 -4.91 -4.05 2.51
N LEU A 42 -5.01 -3.48 3.71
CA LEU A 42 -4.60 -2.10 3.95
C LEU A 42 -3.10 -1.91 3.77
N ALA A 43 -2.28 -2.86 4.20
CA ALA A 43 -0.84 -2.84 3.98
C ALA A 43 -0.47 -2.93 2.49
N GLN A 44 -1.11 -3.84 1.74
CA GLN A 44 -0.86 -3.99 0.29
C GLN A 44 -1.33 -2.80 -0.53
N THR A 45 -2.31 -2.07 -0.05
CA THR A 45 -2.83 -0.86 -0.72
C THR A 45 -2.20 0.42 -0.20
N ASN A 46 -1.29 0.31 0.78
CA ASN A 46 -0.62 1.43 1.43
C ASN A 46 -1.58 2.56 1.83
N TYR A 47 -2.78 2.20 2.29
CA TYR A 47 -3.86 3.12 2.68
C TYR A 47 -4.35 4.07 1.57
N PHE A 48 -3.96 3.85 0.31
CA PHE A 48 -4.42 4.66 -0.82
C PHE A 48 -5.89 4.37 -1.15
N PRO A 49 -6.78 5.38 -1.12
CA PRO A 49 -8.21 5.17 -1.35
C PRO A 49 -8.53 4.46 -2.67
N GLY A 50 -7.87 4.86 -3.76
CA GLY A 50 -8.08 4.26 -5.08
C GLY A 50 -7.67 2.79 -5.13
N LEU A 51 -6.57 2.41 -4.45
CA LEU A 51 -6.12 1.02 -4.35
C LEU A 51 -7.05 0.18 -3.48
N ILE A 52 -7.52 0.71 -2.35
CA ILE A 52 -8.49 0.04 -1.48
C ILE A 52 -9.78 -0.26 -2.24
N GLN A 53 -10.30 0.73 -2.98
CA GLN A 53 -11.51 0.54 -3.80
C GLN A 53 -11.27 -0.46 -4.94
N TYR A 54 -10.12 -0.39 -5.61
CA TYR A 54 -9.75 -1.34 -6.65
C TYR A 54 -9.66 -2.77 -6.09
N TYR A 55 -9.05 -2.93 -4.91
CA TYR A 55 -8.96 -4.21 -4.22
C TYR A 55 -10.35 -4.76 -3.86
N GLY A 56 -11.17 -3.96 -3.18
CA GLY A 56 -12.53 -4.34 -2.79
C GLY A 56 -13.40 -4.72 -3.99
N LYS A 57 -13.33 -3.96 -5.09
CA LYS A 57 -14.05 -4.27 -6.33
C LYS A 57 -13.63 -5.63 -6.90
N ASN A 58 -12.33 -5.87 -7.07
CA ASN A 58 -11.82 -7.13 -7.63
C ASN A 58 -12.11 -8.32 -6.73
N LEU A 59 -12.07 -8.13 -5.40
CA LEU A 59 -12.48 -9.16 -4.45
C LEU A 59 -13.94 -9.57 -4.66
N VAL A 60 -14.86 -8.62 -4.77
CA VAL A 60 -16.28 -8.89 -5.04
C VAL A 60 -16.48 -9.56 -6.41
N GLU A 61 -15.77 -9.11 -7.46
CA GLU A 61 -15.83 -9.70 -8.79
C GLU A 61 -15.31 -11.14 -8.81
N SER A 62 -14.21 -11.40 -8.14
CA SER A 62 -13.63 -12.75 -7.97
C SER A 62 -14.62 -13.68 -7.26
N ILE A 63 -15.21 -13.22 -6.16
CA ILE A 63 -16.21 -14.00 -5.43
C ILE A 63 -17.42 -14.31 -6.31
N ARG A 64 -17.94 -13.34 -7.05
CA ARG A 64 -19.09 -13.54 -7.95
C ARG A 64 -18.78 -14.51 -9.08
N SER A 65 -17.57 -14.51 -9.60
CA SER A 65 -17.20 -15.38 -10.74
C SER A 65 -16.87 -16.80 -10.29
N GLN A 66 -16.12 -16.95 -9.20
CA GLN A 66 -15.55 -18.25 -8.80
C GLN A 66 -16.39 -18.94 -7.71
N TYR A 67 -17.00 -18.19 -6.82
CA TYR A 67 -17.67 -18.73 -5.61
C TYR A 67 -19.18 -18.55 -5.59
N LYS A 68 -19.79 -18.11 -6.70
CA LYS A 68 -21.23 -17.86 -6.81
C LYS A 68 -22.07 -19.03 -6.30
N ASN A 69 -21.72 -20.25 -6.70
CA ASN A 69 -22.49 -21.44 -6.35
C ASN A 69 -22.23 -21.95 -4.92
N GLN A 70 -21.19 -21.43 -4.26
CA GLN A 70 -20.85 -21.81 -2.89
C GLN A 70 -21.42 -20.84 -1.86
N LEU A 71 -21.33 -19.53 -2.15
CA LEU A 71 -21.78 -18.48 -1.24
C LEU A 71 -23.26 -18.14 -1.41
N PHE A 72 -23.75 -18.07 -2.64
CA PHE A 72 -25.13 -17.63 -2.93
C PHE A 72 -26.05 -18.84 -3.17
N THR A 73 -26.17 -19.67 -2.16
CA THR A 73 -27.10 -20.80 -2.14
C THR A 73 -28.36 -20.43 -1.38
N ASP A 74 -29.46 -21.16 -1.59
CA ASP A 74 -30.72 -20.93 -0.88
C ASP A 74 -30.62 -21.14 0.65
N CYS A 75 -29.55 -21.81 1.09
CA CYS A 75 -29.26 -22.04 2.51
C CYS A 75 -28.44 -20.95 3.17
N ASN A 76 -27.79 -20.08 2.40
CA ASN A 76 -26.92 -19.04 2.91
C ASN A 76 -27.59 -17.67 2.81
N THR A 77 -27.63 -16.95 3.92
CA THR A 77 -28.15 -15.58 4.00
C THR A 77 -27.02 -14.59 4.36
N PRO A 78 -27.09 -13.33 3.90
CA PRO A 78 -26.14 -12.30 4.35
C PRO A 78 -26.17 -12.13 5.88
N PRO A 79 -25.04 -11.77 6.51
CA PRO A 79 -23.76 -11.46 5.87
C PRO A 79 -22.96 -12.72 5.48
N TYR A 80 -22.38 -12.69 4.26
CA TYR A 80 -21.52 -13.77 3.78
C TYR A 80 -20.10 -13.57 4.32
N PRO A 81 -19.58 -14.51 5.13
CA PRO A 81 -18.23 -14.37 5.69
C PRO A 81 -17.17 -14.55 4.60
N LEU A 82 -16.22 -13.63 4.57
CA LEU A 82 -15.04 -13.71 3.72
C LEU A 82 -13.85 -14.19 4.56
N ASP A 83 -13.20 -15.22 4.09
CA ASP A 83 -12.00 -15.79 4.70
C ASP A 83 -10.74 -15.55 3.83
N GLU A 84 -9.60 -16.01 4.33
CA GLU A 84 -8.30 -15.79 3.71
C GLU A 84 -8.18 -16.47 2.31
N SER A 85 -8.97 -17.49 2.02
CA SER A 85 -8.90 -18.21 0.74
C SER A 85 -9.27 -17.31 -0.43
N TYR A 86 -10.26 -16.45 -0.27
CA TYR A 86 -10.67 -15.48 -1.29
C TYR A 86 -9.57 -14.48 -1.63
N LEU A 87 -8.80 -14.05 -0.61
CA LEU A 87 -7.65 -13.17 -0.83
C LEU A 87 -6.53 -13.90 -1.57
N LYS A 88 -6.21 -15.12 -1.12
CA LYS A 88 -5.15 -15.92 -1.76
C LYS A 88 -5.43 -16.16 -3.23
N ASP A 89 -6.69 -16.38 -3.59
CA ASP A 89 -7.05 -16.60 -4.98
C ASP A 89 -7.01 -15.31 -5.81
N LEU A 90 -7.45 -14.18 -5.24
CA LEU A 90 -7.29 -12.88 -5.89
C LEU A 90 -5.81 -12.53 -6.10
N LEU A 91 -4.95 -12.81 -5.12
CA LEU A 91 -3.50 -12.55 -5.22
C LEU A 91 -2.76 -13.49 -6.19
N LYS A 92 -3.37 -14.59 -6.64
CA LYS A 92 -2.84 -15.43 -7.73
C LYS A 92 -3.06 -14.83 -9.11
N ASP A 93 -4.01 -13.90 -9.23
CA ASP A 93 -4.26 -13.19 -10.50
C ASP A 93 -3.11 -12.21 -10.80
N GLU A 94 -2.31 -12.58 -11.81
CA GLU A 94 -1.15 -11.77 -12.21
C GLU A 94 -1.54 -10.37 -12.68
N LYS A 95 -2.69 -10.22 -13.36
CA LYS A 95 -3.17 -8.92 -13.84
C LYS A 95 -3.57 -8.02 -12.68
N PHE A 96 -4.17 -8.62 -11.65
CA PHE A 96 -4.52 -7.89 -10.43
C PHE A 96 -3.25 -7.38 -9.73
N ARG A 97 -2.25 -8.26 -9.51
CA ARG A 97 -0.98 -7.90 -8.89
C ARG A 97 -0.25 -6.82 -9.69
N GLN A 98 -0.09 -7.05 -11.00
CA GLN A 98 0.59 -6.09 -11.87
C GLN A 98 -0.06 -4.71 -11.80
N LYS A 99 -1.40 -4.64 -11.73
CA LYS A 99 -2.09 -3.35 -11.62
C LYS A 99 -1.82 -2.64 -10.29
N ILE A 100 -1.71 -3.37 -9.19
CA ILE A 100 -1.30 -2.81 -7.89
C ILE A 100 0.15 -2.28 -7.98
N ASP A 101 1.05 -3.10 -8.53
CA ASP A 101 2.46 -2.76 -8.70
C ASP A 101 2.62 -1.51 -9.60
N ASP A 102 1.94 -1.46 -10.74
CA ASP A 102 1.96 -0.32 -11.66
C ASP A 102 1.52 0.99 -10.95
N LEU A 103 0.44 0.92 -10.15
CA LEU A 103 -0.06 2.10 -9.44
C LEU A 103 0.91 2.56 -8.34
N PHE A 104 1.61 1.63 -7.71
CA PHE A 104 2.66 1.97 -6.74
C PHE A 104 3.90 2.56 -7.46
N MET A 105 4.31 1.96 -8.57
CA MET A 105 5.44 2.46 -9.37
C MET A 105 5.23 3.88 -9.87
N ILE A 106 4.01 4.24 -10.31
CA ILE A 106 3.69 5.62 -10.71
C ILE A 106 4.03 6.62 -9.59
N THR A 107 3.80 6.25 -8.33
CA THR A 107 4.11 7.13 -7.20
C THR A 107 5.62 7.28 -7.00
N LEU A 108 6.39 6.20 -7.20
CA LEU A 108 7.85 6.25 -7.13
C LEU A 108 8.49 7.05 -8.29
N GLU A 109 7.80 7.12 -9.42
CA GLU A 109 8.24 7.85 -10.62
C GLU A 109 7.84 9.34 -10.62
N LEU A 110 7.17 9.83 -9.57
CA LEU A 110 6.83 11.26 -9.45
C LEU A 110 8.07 12.16 -9.39
N ASP A 111 9.17 11.65 -8.89
CA ASP A 111 10.44 12.35 -8.84
C ASP A 111 11.28 12.05 -10.10
N ALA A 112 11.61 13.11 -10.85
CA ALA A 112 12.37 13.01 -12.10
C ALA A 112 13.80 12.49 -11.91
N ASP A 113 14.37 12.62 -10.73
CA ASP A 113 15.73 12.14 -10.38
C ASP A 113 15.74 10.70 -9.85
N ASN A 114 14.59 10.07 -9.70
CA ASN A 114 14.38 8.73 -9.14
C ASN A 114 14.83 8.55 -7.68
N TYR A 115 14.90 9.63 -6.90
CA TYR A 115 15.29 9.56 -5.49
C TYR A 115 14.32 8.71 -4.67
N TYR A 116 13.01 8.81 -4.93
CA TYR A 116 12.01 7.99 -4.23
C TYR A 116 12.22 6.50 -4.47
N ALA A 117 12.42 6.11 -5.71
CA ALA A 117 12.67 4.72 -6.06
C ALA A 117 13.96 4.19 -5.40
N ILE A 118 15.03 4.98 -5.39
CA ILE A 118 16.30 4.60 -4.78
C ILE A 118 16.15 4.47 -3.27
N ILE A 119 15.54 5.45 -2.59
CA ILE A 119 15.33 5.40 -1.13
C ILE A 119 14.43 4.22 -0.76
N ALA A 120 13.34 3.99 -1.50
CA ALA A 120 12.47 2.84 -1.28
C ALA A 120 13.21 1.50 -1.44
N LEU A 121 14.10 1.38 -2.44
CA LEU A 121 14.97 0.22 -2.61
C LEU A 121 15.94 0.02 -1.47
N VAL A 122 16.53 1.09 -0.93
CA VAL A 122 17.41 1.03 0.24
C VAL A 122 16.65 0.51 1.46
N VAL A 123 15.45 1.03 1.71
CA VAL A 123 14.59 0.56 2.81
C VAL A 123 14.24 -0.92 2.64
N ALA A 124 13.83 -1.33 1.44
CA ALA A 124 13.52 -2.72 1.13
C ALA A 124 14.75 -3.64 1.28
N TYR A 125 15.93 -3.17 0.85
CA TYR A 125 17.19 -3.90 1.01
C TYR A 125 17.53 -4.10 2.48
N GLN A 126 17.44 -3.07 3.30
CA GLN A 126 17.70 -3.16 4.75
C GLN A 126 16.72 -4.14 5.43
N TYR A 127 15.44 -4.07 5.09
CA TYR A 127 14.45 -5.02 5.60
C TYR A 127 14.80 -6.47 5.26
N GLN A 128 15.23 -6.75 4.05
CA GLN A 128 15.67 -8.07 3.59
C GLN A 128 16.98 -8.51 4.30
N TYR A 129 17.95 -7.60 4.42
CA TYR A 129 19.24 -7.88 5.03
C TYR A 129 19.11 -8.20 6.52
N GLU A 130 18.28 -7.46 7.25
CA GLU A 130 17.98 -7.67 8.67
C GLU A 130 16.99 -8.83 8.92
N ARG A 131 16.80 -9.68 7.94
CA ARG A 131 15.91 -10.86 8.04
C ARG A 131 14.50 -10.52 8.50
N GLN A 132 13.91 -9.52 7.86
CA GLN A 132 12.54 -9.06 8.14
C GLN A 132 12.33 -8.46 9.54
N ARG A 133 13.39 -8.00 10.20
CA ARG A 133 13.24 -7.17 11.38
C ARG A 133 12.91 -5.74 10.97
N VAL A 134 11.96 -5.14 11.66
CA VAL A 134 11.67 -3.71 11.49
C VAL A 134 12.76 -2.94 12.22
N VAL A 135 13.78 -2.50 11.48
CA VAL A 135 14.85 -1.65 11.97
C VAL A 135 14.59 -0.24 11.43
N PRO A 136 14.62 0.79 12.27
CA PRO A 136 14.52 2.16 11.78
C PRO A 136 15.64 2.45 10.79
N VAL A 137 15.30 2.88 9.58
CA VAL A 137 16.28 3.30 8.59
C VAL A 137 16.61 4.76 8.85
N THR A 138 17.88 5.03 9.18
CA THR A 138 18.38 6.38 9.44
C THR A 138 18.94 7.03 8.18
N LEU A 139 19.16 8.36 8.21
CA LEU A 139 19.82 9.08 7.11
C LEU A 139 21.21 8.48 6.82
N ASP A 140 21.98 8.16 7.87
CA ASP A 140 23.30 7.55 7.74
C ASP A 140 23.21 6.18 7.05
N THR A 141 22.23 5.35 7.43
CA THR A 141 22.01 4.04 6.78
C THR A 141 21.72 4.19 5.29
N ILE A 142 20.90 5.18 4.93
CA ILE A 142 20.60 5.44 3.51
C ILE A 142 21.85 5.84 2.76
N ARG A 143 22.67 6.73 3.33
CA ARG A 143 23.93 7.16 2.73
C ARG A 143 24.95 6.04 2.59
N ASP A 144 25.13 5.25 3.65
CA ASP A 144 26.10 4.16 3.64
C ASP A 144 25.77 3.12 2.57
N VAL A 145 24.49 2.77 2.43
CA VAL A 145 24.04 1.86 1.38
C VAL A 145 24.23 2.51 0.01
N CYS A 146 23.81 3.75 -0.18
CA CYS A 146 23.97 4.45 -1.44
C CYS A 146 25.46 4.62 -1.82
N ALA A 147 26.34 4.88 -0.87
CA ALA A 147 27.77 4.96 -1.09
C ALA A 147 28.35 3.59 -1.50
N ALA A 148 27.94 2.51 -0.84
CA ALA A 148 28.37 1.14 -1.15
C ALA A 148 27.97 0.69 -2.57
N TYR A 149 26.86 1.22 -3.11
CA TYR A 149 26.38 0.96 -4.46
C TYR A 149 26.68 2.08 -5.46
N GLU A 150 27.59 2.99 -5.13
CA GLU A 150 28.07 4.10 -5.98
C GLU A 150 26.95 5.08 -6.41
N VAL A 151 25.87 5.19 -5.61
CA VAL A 151 24.77 6.15 -5.85
C VAL A 151 25.12 7.51 -5.23
N HIS A 152 26.12 8.20 -5.81
CA HIS A 152 26.69 9.41 -5.28
C HIS A 152 25.69 10.56 -5.07
N LYS A 153 24.66 10.66 -5.94
CA LYS A 153 23.64 11.71 -5.83
C LYS A 153 22.94 11.74 -4.45
N ILE A 154 22.73 10.59 -3.82
CA ILE A 154 22.11 10.49 -2.48
C ILE A 154 23.19 10.43 -1.40
N ALA A 155 24.28 9.69 -1.65
CA ALA A 155 25.37 9.56 -0.68
C ALA A 155 25.97 10.93 -0.29
N ASP A 156 26.11 11.84 -1.26
CA ASP A 156 26.69 13.17 -1.08
C ASP A 156 25.63 14.25 -0.74
N MET A 157 24.35 13.86 -0.59
CA MET A 157 23.25 14.78 -0.31
C MET A 157 23.36 15.34 1.12
N ARG A 158 23.05 16.63 1.30
CA ARG A 158 23.00 17.25 2.63
C ARG A 158 21.84 16.68 3.45
N ASP A 159 22.01 16.63 4.78
CA ASP A 159 21.01 16.10 5.72
C ASP A 159 19.62 16.71 5.51
N GLU A 160 19.57 18.04 5.38
CA GLU A 160 18.32 18.78 5.21
C GLU A 160 17.59 18.40 3.92
N GLN A 161 18.32 18.12 2.84
CA GLN A 161 17.74 17.72 1.56
C GLN A 161 17.24 16.28 1.60
N LEU A 162 18.02 15.37 2.18
CA LEU A 162 17.64 13.97 2.33
C LEU A 162 16.45 13.83 3.28
N GLN A 163 16.43 14.59 4.39
CA GLN A 163 15.29 14.60 5.30
C GLN A 163 14.04 15.15 4.62
N ALA A 164 14.14 16.21 3.83
CA ALA A 164 13.00 16.74 3.09
C ALA A 164 12.40 15.72 2.11
N LEU A 165 13.24 14.92 1.44
CA LEU A 165 12.77 13.82 0.59
C LEU A 165 12.04 12.73 1.39
N ILE A 166 12.57 12.37 2.55
CA ILE A 166 11.94 11.37 3.43
C ILE A 166 10.60 11.88 3.97
N ASP A 167 10.54 13.16 4.36
CA ASP A 167 9.30 13.78 4.82
C ASP A 167 8.25 13.80 3.70
N GLU A 168 8.65 14.14 2.48
CA GLU A 168 7.78 14.10 1.31
C GLU A 168 7.32 12.68 0.99
N MET A 169 8.22 11.68 1.01
CA MET A 169 7.86 10.27 0.83
C MET A 169 6.92 9.76 1.93
N THR A 170 7.06 10.29 3.15
CA THR A 170 6.15 9.99 4.26
C THR A 170 4.79 10.62 4.04
N ASP A 171 4.74 11.87 3.59
CA ASP A 171 3.49 12.57 3.24
C ASP A 171 2.77 11.91 2.05
N LEU A 172 3.52 11.32 1.12
CA LEU A 172 3.00 10.50 0.01
C LEU A 172 2.68 9.06 0.44
N ASN A 173 2.87 8.72 1.69
CA ASN A 173 2.65 7.37 2.25
C ASN A 173 3.50 6.27 1.59
N ILE A 174 4.63 6.63 0.99
CA ILE A 174 5.61 5.67 0.45
C ILE A 174 6.41 5.05 1.59
N LEU A 175 6.73 5.85 2.60
CA LEU A 175 7.40 5.43 3.83
C LEU A 175 6.50 5.65 5.05
N HIS A 176 6.68 4.81 6.07
CA HIS A 176 6.08 4.97 7.39
C HIS A 176 7.17 5.20 8.43
N GLN A 177 6.97 6.18 9.30
CA GLN A 177 7.82 6.43 10.46
C GLN A 177 7.41 5.56 11.66
#